data_0f961e842f75b1a4ebbc63f0c6b8f62b
#
_entry.id   0f961e842f75b1a4ebbc63f0c6b8f62b
#
_cell.length_a   1.000
_cell.length_b   1.000
_cell.length_c   1.000
_cell.angle_alpha   90.00
_cell.angle_beta   90.00
_cell.angle_gamma   90.00
#
_symmetry.space_group_name_H-M   'P 1'
#
loop_
_entity.id
_entity.type
_entity.pdbx_description
1 polymer ?
#
loop_
_entity_poly.entity_id
_entity_poly.type
_entity_poly.pdbx_seq_one_letter_code
_entity_poly.pdbx_strand_id
1 'polypeptide(L)'
;MFFLFFLLWSLFQLYIVVEPTNSTISRSIHLSFALTLAFMVYPMMRKSYFLSKIRWFGYAFALVGMCSAGYIAFAFEDLALRPGDYLAIDIAIALIGIVILLEAGRRVLGLALSIIAIVFISYDMLGPYMPELIIHKGASLNKLAGHMFLTTEGIFGVPLGVSTGFVFLFVLFGSLLDKAGAGEYFINLAYALLGKFRGGPAKAAVVASGFTGIMSGSSIANTVTTGTFTIPLMKKTGFKPEQAGQTNIINIPHFSFY
;
A
#
# COMPACT_ATOMS: atom_id res chain seq x y z
N MET A 1 18.84 3.66 -9.99
CA MET A 1 17.58 3.50 -10.74
C MET A 1 16.36 3.52 -9.82
N PHE A 2 16.27 2.69 -8.77
CA PHE A 2 15.15 2.70 -7.81
C PHE A 2 14.85 4.07 -7.19
N PHE A 3 15.89 4.75 -6.70
CA PHE A 3 15.75 6.08 -6.08
C PHE A 3 15.06 7.10 -7.00
N LEU A 4 15.38 7.07 -8.27
CA LEU A 4 14.78 7.98 -9.26
C LEU A 4 13.27 7.73 -9.41
N PHE A 5 12.82 6.47 -9.43
CA PHE A 5 11.39 6.14 -9.50
C PHE A 5 10.64 6.58 -8.23
N PHE A 6 11.21 6.37 -7.04
CA PHE A 6 10.62 6.87 -5.81
C PHE A 6 10.53 8.40 -5.78
N LEU A 7 11.59 9.07 -6.23
CA LEU A 7 11.61 10.54 -6.30
C LEU A 7 10.56 11.07 -7.28
N LEU A 8 10.50 10.51 -8.49
CA LEU A 8 9.51 10.90 -9.51
C LEU A 8 8.08 10.66 -9.02
N TRP A 9 7.82 9.54 -8.34
CA TRP A 9 6.50 9.28 -7.77
C TRP A 9 6.13 10.29 -6.68
N SER A 10 7.06 10.60 -5.78
CA SER A 10 6.83 11.60 -4.73
C SER A 10 6.60 12.99 -5.31
N LEU A 11 7.39 13.40 -6.31
CA LEU A 11 7.20 14.68 -7.00
C LEU A 11 5.86 14.74 -7.75
N PHE A 12 5.48 13.67 -8.43
CA PHE A 12 4.17 13.58 -9.08
C PHE A 12 3.04 13.74 -8.08
N GLN A 13 3.13 13.09 -6.92
CA GLN A 13 2.10 13.19 -5.89
C GLN A 13 2.00 14.60 -5.28
N LEU A 14 3.13 15.28 -5.10
CA LEU A 14 3.12 16.69 -4.68
C LEU A 14 2.55 17.61 -5.77
N TYR A 15 2.86 17.33 -7.04
CA TYR A 15 2.34 18.09 -8.17
C TYR A 15 0.80 18.04 -8.25
N ILE A 16 0.18 16.87 -8.13
CA ILE A 16 -1.29 16.73 -8.22
C ILE A 16 -2.04 17.39 -7.04
N VAL A 17 -1.35 17.69 -5.94
CA VAL A 17 -1.93 18.46 -4.82
C VAL A 17 -2.02 19.94 -5.15
N VAL A 18 -0.98 20.46 -5.82
CA VAL A 18 -0.90 21.89 -6.20
C VAL A 18 -1.77 22.17 -7.42
N GLU A 19 -1.74 21.27 -8.39
CA GLU A 19 -2.50 21.38 -9.63
C GLU A 19 -3.35 20.12 -9.85
N PRO A 20 -4.62 20.16 -9.41
CA PRO A 20 -5.51 19.02 -9.47
C PRO A 20 -5.74 18.57 -10.92
N THR A 21 -5.31 17.37 -11.24
CA THR A 21 -5.51 16.70 -12.52
C THR A 21 -6.78 15.83 -12.45
N ASN A 22 -7.29 15.38 -13.61
CA ASN A 22 -8.38 14.41 -13.64
C ASN A 22 -8.08 13.19 -12.75
N SER A 23 -9.04 12.85 -11.89
CA SER A 23 -8.86 11.82 -10.86
C SER A 23 -8.52 10.44 -11.44
N THR A 24 -9.06 10.10 -12.62
CA THR A 24 -8.80 8.82 -13.29
C THR A 24 -7.37 8.77 -13.81
N ILE A 25 -6.89 9.86 -14.41
CA ILE A 25 -5.51 10.00 -14.90
C ILE A 25 -4.54 9.90 -13.72
N SER A 26 -4.81 10.64 -12.64
CA SER A 26 -3.96 10.61 -11.44
C SER A 26 -3.86 9.21 -10.82
N ARG A 27 -4.98 8.49 -10.72
CA ARG A 27 -5.02 7.09 -10.22
C ARG A 27 -4.24 6.14 -11.13
N SER A 28 -4.38 6.30 -12.44
CA SER A 28 -3.69 5.51 -13.45
C SER A 28 -2.16 5.65 -13.34
N ILE A 29 -1.67 6.88 -13.27
CA ILE A 29 -0.24 7.17 -13.12
C ILE A 29 0.27 6.66 -11.76
N HIS A 30 -0.49 6.87 -10.68
CA HIS A 30 -0.14 6.36 -9.35
C HIS A 30 -0.01 4.83 -9.34
N LEU A 31 -0.97 4.11 -9.91
CA LEU A 31 -0.92 2.65 -10.01
C LEU A 31 0.25 2.18 -10.87
N SER A 32 0.58 2.89 -11.95
CA SER A 32 1.74 2.60 -12.81
C SER A 32 3.05 2.65 -12.03
N PHE A 33 3.25 3.67 -11.20
CA PHE A 33 4.41 3.74 -10.30
C PHE A 33 4.41 2.63 -9.26
N ALA A 34 3.24 2.38 -8.63
CA ALA A 34 3.11 1.35 -7.60
C ALA A 34 3.44 -0.04 -8.13
N LEU A 35 2.91 -0.43 -9.30
CA LEU A 35 3.19 -1.71 -9.93
C LEU A 35 4.66 -1.83 -10.33
N THR A 36 5.22 -0.79 -10.94
CA THR A 36 6.64 -0.77 -11.33
C THR A 36 7.53 -1.01 -10.12
N LEU A 37 7.32 -0.27 -9.05
CA LEU A 37 8.13 -0.42 -7.83
C LEU A 37 7.88 -1.75 -7.12
N ALA A 38 6.64 -2.25 -7.08
CA ALA A 38 6.32 -3.55 -6.50
C ALA A 38 7.13 -4.66 -7.17
N PHE A 39 7.18 -4.71 -8.51
CA PHE A 39 7.95 -5.72 -9.24
C PHE A 39 9.46 -5.53 -9.17
N MET A 40 9.92 -4.29 -9.01
CA MET A 40 11.34 -4.01 -8.85
C MET A 40 11.87 -4.34 -7.45
N VAL A 41 11.07 -4.12 -6.41
CA VAL A 41 11.46 -4.31 -5.00
C VAL A 41 11.21 -5.74 -4.53
N TYR A 42 10.09 -6.35 -4.95
CA TYR A 42 9.70 -7.69 -4.49
C TYR A 42 10.01 -8.75 -5.54
N PRO A 43 11.06 -9.57 -5.31
CA PRO A 43 11.44 -10.64 -6.23
C PRO A 43 10.39 -11.76 -6.26
N MET A 44 10.32 -12.49 -7.37
CA MET A 44 9.35 -13.57 -7.60
C MET A 44 9.44 -14.71 -6.58
N MET A 45 10.65 -15.02 -6.09
CA MET A 45 10.89 -16.05 -5.06
C MET A 45 11.99 -15.63 -4.07
N ARG A 46 11.68 -15.73 -2.79
CA ARG A 46 12.56 -15.28 -1.68
C ARG A 46 13.79 -16.17 -1.42
N LYS A 47 13.89 -17.38 -1.97
CA LYS A 47 14.85 -18.41 -1.48
C LYS A 47 15.68 -19.17 -2.52
N SER A 48 15.78 -18.79 -3.78
CA SER A 48 16.54 -19.60 -4.75
C SER A 48 17.74 -18.88 -5.36
N TYR A 49 18.91 -19.44 -5.14
CA TYR A 49 20.22 -19.01 -5.70
C TYR A 49 20.27 -19.10 -7.25
N PHE A 50 19.38 -19.88 -7.86
CA PHE A 50 19.28 -20.07 -9.31
C PHE A 50 18.69 -18.86 -10.06
N LEU A 51 18.28 -17.82 -9.37
CA LEU A 51 17.35 -16.79 -9.81
C LEU A 51 17.98 -15.43 -10.15
N SER A 52 19.29 -15.32 -10.28
CA SER A 52 19.89 -14.08 -10.84
C SER A 52 19.45 -13.82 -12.30
N LYS A 53 19.14 -14.89 -13.07
CA LYS A 53 18.50 -14.78 -14.40
C LYS A 53 17.04 -14.31 -14.34
N ILE A 54 16.33 -14.49 -13.23
CA ILE A 54 14.89 -14.16 -13.08
C ILE A 54 14.67 -12.67 -12.75
N ARG A 55 15.69 -11.89 -12.44
CA ARG A 55 15.57 -10.43 -12.30
C ARG A 55 14.98 -9.78 -13.57
N TRP A 56 15.30 -10.30 -14.75
CA TRP A 56 14.74 -9.84 -16.02
C TRP A 56 13.22 -9.97 -16.09
N PHE A 57 12.65 -11.05 -15.57
CA PHE A 57 11.19 -11.20 -15.50
C PHE A 57 10.55 -10.14 -14.58
N GLY A 58 11.22 -9.74 -13.49
CA GLY A 58 10.77 -8.65 -12.65
C GLY A 58 10.64 -7.33 -13.43
N TYR A 59 11.65 -6.99 -14.22
CA TYR A 59 11.61 -5.80 -15.07
C TYR A 59 10.58 -5.89 -16.20
N ALA A 60 10.40 -7.07 -16.79
CA ALA A 60 9.36 -7.29 -17.80
C ALA A 60 7.95 -7.10 -17.19
N PHE A 61 7.68 -7.69 -16.02
CA PHE A 61 6.42 -7.47 -15.29
C PHE A 61 6.23 -6.00 -14.88
N ALA A 62 7.29 -5.31 -14.46
CA ALA A 62 7.24 -3.89 -14.14
C ALA A 62 6.86 -3.04 -15.36
N LEU A 63 7.45 -3.33 -16.53
CA LEU A 63 7.13 -2.64 -17.77
C LEU A 63 5.69 -2.89 -18.21
N VAL A 64 5.26 -4.17 -18.22
CA VAL A 64 3.88 -4.52 -18.59
C VAL A 64 2.88 -3.90 -17.63
N GLY A 65 3.15 -3.90 -16.31
CA GLY A 65 2.32 -3.25 -15.30
C GLY A 65 2.24 -1.74 -15.49
N MET A 66 3.36 -1.09 -15.78
CA MET A 66 3.42 0.33 -16.07
C MET A 66 2.60 0.67 -17.33
N CYS A 67 2.77 -0.10 -18.41
CA CYS A 67 2.04 0.14 -19.65
C CYS A 67 0.55 -0.14 -19.51
N SER A 68 0.15 -1.23 -18.84
CA SER A 68 -1.27 -1.58 -18.69
C SER A 68 -2.01 -0.58 -17.81
N ALA A 69 -1.43 -0.19 -16.67
CA ALA A 69 -2.05 0.84 -15.82
C ALA A 69 -2.01 2.21 -16.49
N GLY A 70 -0.90 2.60 -17.11
CA GLY A 70 -0.73 3.86 -17.81
C GLY A 70 -1.62 4.03 -19.04
N TYR A 71 -2.04 2.93 -19.67
CA TYR A 71 -2.94 2.94 -20.81
C TYR A 71 -4.19 3.79 -20.58
N ILE A 72 -4.78 3.69 -19.39
CA ILE A 72 -5.98 4.46 -19.04
C ILE A 72 -5.73 5.97 -19.06
N ALA A 73 -4.54 6.42 -18.65
CA ALA A 73 -4.21 7.84 -18.72
C ALA A 73 -4.11 8.34 -20.16
N PHE A 74 -3.56 7.52 -21.07
CA PHE A 74 -3.41 7.89 -22.49
C PHE A 74 -4.71 7.75 -23.27
N ALA A 75 -5.50 6.70 -22.99
CA ALA A 75 -6.75 6.42 -23.70
C ALA A 75 -7.99 7.00 -22.99
N PHE A 76 -7.81 7.88 -22.02
CA PHE A 76 -8.91 8.40 -21.17
C PHE A 76 -10.05 9.00 -21.98
N GLU A 77 -9.75 9.87 -22.94
CA GLU A 77 -10.76 10.55 -23.76
C GLU A 77 -11.51 9.55 -24.66
N ASP A 78 -10.79 8.64 -25.30
CA ASP A 78 -11.37 7.61 -26.16
C ASP A 78 -12.28 6.65 -25.37
N LEU A 79 -11.86 6.23 -24.19
CA LEU A 79 -12.65 5.34 -23.31
C LEU A 79 -13.90 6.06 -22.78
N ALA A 80 -13.79 7.36 -22.48
CA ALA A 80 -14.90 8.17 -22.00
C ALA A 80 -15.99 8.39 -23.07
N LEU A 81 -15.62 8.39 -24.37
CA LEU A 81 -16.56 8.56 -25.49
C LEU A 81 -17.32 7.28 -25.84
N ARG A 82 -16.87 6.09 -25.38
CA ARG A 82 -17.46 4.79 -25.71
C ARG A 82 -17.62 3.87 -24.48
N PRO A 83 -18.36 4.31 -23.45
CA PRO A 83 -18.55 3.54 -22.24
C PRO A 83 -19.31 2.24 -22.54
N GLY A 84 -18.70 1.10 -22.21
CA GLY A 84 -19.27 -0.23 -22.45
C GLY A 84 -19.03 -0.81 -23.84
N ASP A 85 -18.60 -0.03 -24.82
CA ASP A 85 -18.23 -0.48 -26.17
C ASP A 85 -16.71 -0.45 -26.35
N TYR A 86 -16.03 -1.39 -25.67
CA TYR A 86 -14.58 -1.46 -25.63
C TYR A 86 -14.02 -2.25 -26.82
N LEU A 87 -12.91 -1.77 -27.38
CA LEU A 87 -12.19 -2.47 -28.43
C LEU A 87 -11.52 -3.74 -27.86
N ALA A 88 -11.23 -4.69 -28.74
CA ALA A 88 -10.53 -5.92 -28.36
C ALA A 88 -9.16 -5.64 -27.68
N ILE A 89 -8.50 -4.55 -28.07
CA ILE A 89 -7.23 -4.13 -27.48
C ILE A 89 -7.43 -3.62 -26.05
N ASP A 90 -8.51 -2.87 -25.78
CA ASP A 90 -8.85 -2.37 -24.44
C ASP A 90 -9.05 -3.55 -23.47
N ILE A 91 -9.82 -4.55 -23.93
CA ILE A 91 -10.10 -5.75 -23.15
C ILE A 91 -8.82 -6.55 -22.91
N ALA A 92 -7.97 -6.72 -23.93
CA ALA A 92 -6.70 -7.44 -23.77
C ALA A 92 -5.79 -6.75 -22.75
N ILE A 93 -5.65 -5.42 -22.81
CA ILE A 93 -4.85 -4.64 -21.86
C ILE A 93 -5.45 -4.73 -20.45
N ALA A 94 -6.78 -4.67 -20.32
CA ALA A 94 -7.45 -4.79 -19.04
C ALA A 94 -7.22 -6.16 -18.39
N LEU A 95 -7.34 -7.25 -19.15
CA LEU A 95 -7.08 -8.60 -18.66
C LEU A 95 -5.62 -8.78 -18.22
N ILE A 96 -4.67 -8.29 -19.03
CA ILE A 96 -3.24 -8.26 -18.66
C ILE A 96 -3.04 -7.47 -17.37
N GLY A 97 -3.65 -6.30 -17.25
CA GLY A 97 -3.56 -5.45 -16.06
C GLY A 97 -4.10 -6.14 -14.80
N ILE A 98 -5.24 -6.83 -14.88
CA ILE A 98 -5.81 -7.62 -13.79
C ILE A 98 -4.84 -8.73 -13.34
N VAL A 99 -4.29 -9.49 -14.29
CA VAL A 99 -3.33 -10.59 -13.99
C VAL A 99 -2.05 -10.02 -13.34
N ILE A 100 -1.53 -8.93 -13.87
CA ILE A 100 -0.35 -8.24 -13.31
C ILE A 100 -0.63 -7.73 -11.90
N LEU A 101 -1.81 -7.16 -11.65
CA LEU A 101 -2.19 -6.69 -10.31
C LEU A 101 -2.31 -7.84 -9.31
N LEU A 102 -2.90 -8.98 -9.70
CA LEU A 102 -2.97 -10.18 -8.87
C LEU A 102 -1.58 -10.71 -8.52
N GLU A 103 -0.65 -10.72 -9.49
CA GLU A 103 0.74 -11.14 -9.27
C GLU A 103 1.49 -10.14 -8.36
N ALA A 104 1.26 -8.84 -8.52
CA ALA A 104 1.82 -7.83 -7.62
C ALA A 104 1.29 -8.01 -6.18
N GLY A 105 -0.02 -8.21 -6.02
CA GLY A 105 -0.66 -8.51 -4.74
C GLY A 105 -0.06 -9.75 -4.08
N ARG A 106 0.15 -10.82 -4.84
CA ARG A 106 0.79 -12.04 -4.36
C ARG A 106 2.21 -11.81 -3.84
N ARG A 107 2.99 -10.95 -4.50
CA ARG A 107 4.38 -10.65 -4.09
C ARG A 107 4.45 -9.76 -2.85
N VAL A 108 3.57 -8.77 -2.76
CA VAL A 108 3.60 -7.76 -1.71
C VAL A 108 2.86 -8.23 -0.46
N LEU A 109 1.62 -8.70 -0.62
CA LEU A 109 0.69 -9.03 0.47
C LEU A 109 0.65 -10.54 0.77
N GLY A 110 1.17 -11.36 -0.14
CA GLY A 110 1.14 -12.81 0.02
C GLY A 110 -0.01 -13.46 -0.75
N LEU A 111 -0.06 -14.79 -0.66
CA LEU A 111 -0.89 -15.64 -1.52
C LEU A 111 -2.38 -15.58 -1.16
N ALA A 112 -2.70 -15.35 0.12
CA ALA A 112 -4.06 -15.43 0.62
C ALA A 112 -5.01 -14.45 -0.07
N LEU A 113 -4.61 -13.17 -0.17
CA LEU A 113 -5.43 -12.13 -0.78
C LEU A 113 -5.66 -12.35 -2.28
N SER A 114 -4.61 -12.80 -2.99
CA SER A 114 -4.72 -13.12 -4.41
C SER A 114 -5.64 -14.32 -4.67
N ILE A 115 -5.63 -15.34 -3.81
CA ILE A 115 -6.56 -16.47 -3.89
C ILE A 115 -7.99 -15.99 -3.70
N ILE A 116 -8.25 -15.17 -2.68
CA ILE A 116 -9.58 -14.61 -2.42
C ILE A 116 -10.07 -13.84 -3.66
N ALA A 117 -9.23 -12.98 -4.23
CA ALA A 117 -9.59 -12.21 -5.43
C ALA A 117 -9.90 -13.12 -6.63
N ILE A 118 -9.10 -14.19 -6.87
CA ILE A 118 -9.35 -15.17 -7.93
C ILE A 118 -10.67 -15.89 -7.68
N VAL A 119 -10.99 -16.28 -6.46
CA VAL A 119 -12.26 -16.94 -6.11
C VAL A 119 -13.45 -16.04 -6.45
N PHE A 120 -13.40 -14.74 -6.10
CA PHE A 120 -14.48 -13.80 -6.43
C PHE A 120 -14.59 -13.53 -7.93
N ILE A 121 -13.49 -13.40 -8.66
CA ILE A 121 -13.49 -13.27 -10.11
C ILE A 121 -14.11 -14.53 -10.76
N SER A 122 -13.72 -15.70 -10.27
CA SER A 122 -14.27 -16.97 -10.78
C SER A 122 -15.77 -17.11 -10.45
N TYR A 123 -16.19 -16.66 -9.27
CA TYR A 123 -17.59 -16.62 -8.88
C TYR A 123 -18.40 -15.73 -9.83
N ASP A 124 -17.93 -14.52 -10.12
CA ASP A 124 -18.59 -13.59 -11.03
C ASP A 124 -18.76 -14.17 -12.45
N MET A 125 -17.76 -14.90 -12.93
CA MET A 125 -17.83 -15.56 -14.25
C MET A 125 -18.71 -16.83 -14.27
N LEU A 126 -18.68 -17.62 -13.20
CA LEU A 126 -19.37 -18.90 -13.10
C LEU A 126 -20.78 -18.80 -12.53
N GLY A 127 -21.31 -17.58 -12.36
CA GLY A 127 -22.61 -17.31 -11.75
C GLY A 127 -23.76 -18.22 -12.18
N PRO A 128 -23.99 -18.51 -13.48
CA PRO A 128 -25.05 -19.38 -13.93
C PRO A 128 -24.93 -20.85 -13.52
N TYR A 129 -23.73 -21.29 -13.14
CA TYR A 129 -23.45 -22.67 -12.71
C TYR A 129 -23.44 -22.84 -11.21
N MET A 130 -23.76 -21.79 -10.46
CA MET A 130 -23.74 -21.80 -9.01
C MET A 130 -25.02 -22.44 -8.44
N PRO A 131 -24.98 -22.95 -7.17
CA PRO A 131 -26.16 -23.42 -6.46
C PRO A 131 -27.25 -22.34 -6.37
N GLU A 132 -28.52 -22.76 -6.26
CA GLU A 132 -29.70 -21.87 -6.26
C GLU A 132 -29.60 -20.68 -5.29
N LEU A 133 -28.95 -20.88 -4.12
CA LEU A 133 -28.79 -19.83 -3.10
C LEU A 133 -27.88 -18.68 -3.52
N ILE A 134 -26.98 -18.90 -4.47
CA ILE A 134 -25.94 -17.94 -4.90
C ILE A 134 -25.86 -17.77 -6.41
N ILE A 135 -26.86 -18.31 -7.13
CA ILE A 135 -26.94 -18.22 -8.59
C ILE A 135 -27.14 -16.77 -9.02
N HIS A 136 -26.42 -16.35 -10.06
CA HIS A 136 -26.59 -15.06 -10.70
C HIS A 136 -26.27 -15.15 -12.21
N LYS A 137 -26.54 -14.06 -12.93
CA LYS A 137 -26.42 -14.04 -14.42
C LYS A 137 -24.99 -14.30 -14.93
N GLY A 138 -23.98 -14.15 -14.07
CA GLY A 138 -22.58 -14.18 -14.47
C GLY A 138 -22.15 -12.96 -15.31
N ALA A 139 -20.85 -12.76 -15.43
CA ALA A 139 -20.26 -11.73 -16.28
C ALA A 139 -19.50 -12.37 -17.45
N SER A 140 -19.62 -11.80 -18.65
CA SER A 140 -18.72 -12.12 -19.74
C SER A 140 -17.34 -11.54 -19.50
N LEU A 141 -16.30 -12.08 -20.12
CA LEU A 141 -14.93 -11.56 -20.01
C LEU A 141 -14.85 -10.06 -20.35
N ASN A 142 -15.57 -9.61 -21.38
CA ASN A 142 -15.60 -8.19 -21.77
C ASN A 142 -16.20 -7.32 -20.67
N LYS A 143 -17.32 -7.78 -20.09
CA LYS A 143 -17.99 -7.05 -19.01
C LYS A 143 -17.12 -7.01 -17.75
N LEU A 144 -16.51 -8.13 -17.39
CA LEU A 144 -15.60 -8.21 -16.23
C LEU A 144 -14.40 -7.28 -16.43
N ALA A 145 -13.70 -7.38 -17.56
CA ALA A 145 -12.53 -6.56 -17.87
C ALA A 145 -12.88 -5.06 -17.91
N GLY A 146 -14.00 -4.72 -18.54
CA GLY A 146 -14.53 -3.36 -18.60
C GLY A 146 -14.80 -2.79 -17.21
N HIS A 147 -15.61 -3.49 -16.41
CA HIS A 147 -15.98 -3.04 -15.06
C HIS A 147 -14.79 -2.99 -14.10
N MET A 148 -13.95 -4.04 -14.10
CA MET A 148 -12.84 -4.13 -13.16
C MET A 148 -11.68 -3.18 -13.48
N PHE A 149 -11.36 -2.94 -14.75
CA PHE A 149 -10.14 -2.25 -15.13
C PHE A 149 -10.35 -0.97 -15.92
N LEU A 150 -11.39 -0.87 -16.77
CA LEU A 150 -11.57 0.28 -17.66
C LEU A 150 -12.51 1.36 -17.08
N THR A 151 -13.15 1.10 -15.93
CA THR A 151 -14.01 2.06 -15.24
C THR A 151 -13.46 2.44 -13.87
N THR A 152 -14.06 3.47 -13.27
CA THR A 152 -13.75 3.91 -11.90
C THR A 152 -14.51 3.13 -10.82
N GLU A 153 -15.22 2.08 -11.17
CA GLU A 153 -15.99 1.25 -10.21
C GLU A 153 -15.17 0.06 -9.66
N GLY A 154 -14.20 -0.44 -10.44
CA GLY A 154 -13.31 -1.53 -10.06
C GLY A 154 -12.00 -1.06 -9.43
N ILE A 155 -10.88 -1.47 -10.04
CA ILE A 155 -9.51 -1.21 -9.55
C ILE A 155 -9.22 0.28 -9.42
N PHE A 156 -9.69 1.11 -10.39
CA PHE A 156 -9.52 2.56 -10.36
C PHE A 156 -10.58 3.28 -9.51
N GLY A 157 -11.27 2.55 -8.64
CA GLY A 157 -12.34 3.04 -7.78
C GLY A 157 -11.87 3.81 -6.55
N VAL A 158 -12.75 3.88 -5.55
CA VAL A 158 -12.54 4.63 -4.30
C VAL A 158 -11.26 4.25 -3.58
N PRO A 159 -10.89 2.95 -3.40
CA PRO A 159 -9.69 2.59 -2.66
C PRO A 159 -8.41 3.16 -3.28
N LEU A 160 -8.26 3.07 -4.60
CA LEU A 160 -7.12 3.64 -5.30
C LEU A 160 -7.15 5.17 -5.26
N GLY A 161 -8.33 5.78 -5.31
CA GLY A 161 -8.51 7.23 -5.16
C GLY A 161 -8.04 7.75 -3.81
N VAL A 162 -8.38 7.04 -2.73
CA VAL A 162 -7.91 7.35 -1.37
C VAL A 162 -6.40 7.15 -1.27
N SER A 163 -5.87 6.07 -1.84
CA SER A 163 -4.43 5.82 -1.89
C SER A 163 -3.68 6.96 -2.59
N THR A 164 -4.19 7.41 -3.74
CA THR A 164 -3.58 8.47 -4.56
C THR A 164 -3.70 9.84 -3.89
N GLY A 165 -4.86 10.17 -3.32
CA GLY A 165 -5.13 11.51 -2.77
C GLY A 165 -4.58 11.71 -1.37
N PHE A 166 -4.82 10.78 -0.46
CA PHE A 166 -4.56 10.98 0.96
C PHE A 166 -3.45 10.11 1.51
N VAL A 167 -3.54 8.78 1.32
CA VAL A 167 -2.65 7.83 2.02
C VAL A 167 -1.20 8.07 1.65
N PHE A 168 -0.90 8.25 0.37
CA PHE A 168 0.48 8.50 -0.06
C PHE A 168 1.07 9.75 0.57
N LEU A 169 0.30 10.85 0.60
CA LEU A 169 0.74 12.11 1.18
C LEU A 169 0.97 12.02 2.69
N PHE A 170 0.08 11.32 3.40
CA PHE A 170 0.26 11.08 4.83
C PHE A 170 1.51 10.25 5.12
N VAL A 171 1.75 9.19 4.33
CA VAL A 171 2.96 8.38 4.47
C VAL A 171 4.22 9.18 4.13
N LEU A 172 4.18 9.99 3.07
CA LEU A 172 5.29 10.88 2.70
C LEU A 172 5.56 11.89 3.81
N PHE A 173 4.53 12.59 4.29
CA PHE A 173 4.64 13.55 5.38
C PHE A 173 5.15 12.91 6.67
N GLY A 174 4.59 11.74 7.05
CA GLY A 174 5.05 10.99 8.22
C GLY A 174 6.54 10.61 8.11
N SER A 175 7.00 10.18 6.95
CA SER A 175 8.41 9.84 6.73
C SER A 175 9.33 11.07 6.77
N LEU A 176 8.87 12.23 6.30
CA LEU A 176 9.60 13.51 6.42
C LEU A 176 9.69 13.96 7.88
N LEU A 177 8.59 13.87 8.63
CA LEU A 177 8.59 14.18 10.06
C LEU A 177 9.53 13.28 10.86
N ASP A 178 9.54 11.97 10.56
CA ASP A 178 10.45 11.03 11.21
C ASP A 178 11.92 11.40 10.93
N LYS A 179 12.24 11.75 9.70
CA LYS A 179 13.59 12.23 9.32
C LYS A 179 13.95 13.59 9.91
N ALA A 180 12.96 14.45 10.16
CA ALA A 180 13.15 15.73 10.85
C ALA A 180 13.34 15.59 12.38
N GLY A 181 13.26 14.36 12.92
CA GLY A 181 13.46 14.08 14.36
C GLY A 181 12.20 14.24 15.21
N ALA A 182 11.02 14.28 14.59
CA ALA A 182 9.77 14.42 15.33
C ALA A 182 9.53 13.24 16.30
N GLY A 183 9.97 12.03 15.96
CA GLY A 183 9.90 10.87 16.85
C GLY A 183 10.67 11.11 18.15
N GLU A 184 11.91 11.57 18.06
CA GLU A 184 12.73 11.90 19.23
C GLU A 184 12.13 13.07 20.04
N TYR A 185 11.62 14.08 19.35
CA TYR A 185 10.94 15.20 19.99
C TYR A 185 9.73 14.76 20.81
N PHE A 186 8.87 13.92 20.28
CA PHE A 186 7.69 13.42 21.00
C PHE A 186 8.05 12.52 22.17
N ILE A 187 9.10 11.72 22.04
CA ILE A 187 9.62 10.91 23.15
C ILE A 187 10.10 11.83 24.27
N ASN A 188 10.92 12.84 23.97
CA ASN A 188 11.44 13.78 24.94
C ASN A 188 10.31 14.59 25.59
N LEU A 189 9.32 15.03 24.84
CA LEU A 189 8.14 15.74 25.35
C LEU A 189 7.34 14.85 26.32
N ALA A 190 7.05 13.60 25.93
CA ALA A 190 6.34 12.66 26.79
C ALA A 190 7.10 12.40 28.11
N TYR A 191 8.42 12.28 28.04
CA TYR A 191 9.26 12.13 29.25
C TYR A 191 9.31 13.41 30.09
N ALA A 192 9.37 14.59 29.52
CA ALA A 192 9.33 15.86 30.26
C ALA A 192 8.03 16.03 31.04
N LEU A 193 6.89 15.61 30.45
CA LEU A 193 5.58 15.72 31.07
C LEU A 193 5.30 14.60 32.10
N LEU A 194 5.68 13.38 31.84
CA LEU A 194 5.29 12.21 32.62
C LEU A 194 6.41 11.56 33.43
N GLY A 195 7.66 11.86 33.12
CA GLY A 195 8.82 11.21 33.73
C GLY A 195 8.93 11.35 35.24
N LYS A 196 8.39 12.47 35.82
CA LYS A 196 8.40 12.75 37.26
C LYS A 196 7.36 11.94 38.06
N PHE A 197 6.37 11.35 37.39
CA PHE A 197 5.32 10.59 38.10
C PHE A 197 5.78 9.17 38.41
N ARG A 198 5.16 8.53 39.39
CA ARG A 198 5.42 7.13 39.73
C ARG A 198 5.09 6.25 38.52
N GLY A 199 6.06 5.46 38.06
CA GLY A 199 5.98 4.71 36.81
C GLY A 199 6.06 5.60 35.55
N GLY A 200 6.54 6.83 35.69
CA GLY A 200 6.65 7.85 34.65
C GLY A 200 7.28 7.36 33.35
N PRO A 201 8.43 6.66 33.38
CA PRO A 201 9.06 6.17 32.18
C PRO A 201 8.17 5.23 31.34
N ALA A 202 7.43 4.32 31.98
CA ALA A 202 6.48 3.45 31.27
C ALA A 202 5.30 4.23 30.68
N LYS A 203 4.73 5.19 31.46
CA LYS A 203 3.66 6.06 30.96
C LYS A 203 4.12 6.94 29.80
N ALA A 204 5.32 7.50 29.90
CA ALA A 204 5.91 8.29 28.83
C ALA A 204 6.15 7.47 27.56
N ALA A 205 6.59 6.21 27.70
CA ALA A 205 6.74 5.29 26.57
C ALA A 205 5.41 5.01 25.85
N VAL A 206 4.31 4.84 26.60
CA VAL A 206 2.95 4.66 26.04
C VAL A 206 2.53 5.88 25.22
N VAL A 207 2.65 7.08 25.80
CA VAL A 207 2.25 8.34 25.16
C VAL A 207 3.14 8.64 23.94
N ALA A 208 4.45 8.44 24.06
CA ALA A 208 5.38 8.57 22.94
C ALA A 208 5.05 7.60 21.80
N SER A 209 4.75 6.33 22.14
CA SER A 209 4.33 5.32 21.14
C SER A 209 3.01 5.70 20.45
N GLY A 210 2.08 6.34 21.17
CA GLY A 210 0.86 6.87 20.59
C GLY A 210 1.13 7.94 19.54
N PHE A 211 1.94 8.95 19.86
CA PHE A 211 2.28 10.02 18.93
C PHE A 211 3.05 9.51 17.71
N THR A 212 4.06 8.64 17.91
CA THR A 212 4.82 8.08 16.80
C THR A 212 4.00 7.09 15.97
N GLY A 213 3.05 6.37 16.60
CA GLY A 213 2.12 5.45 15.91
C GLY A 213 1.19 6.17 14.92
N ILE A 214 0.66 7.33 15.31
CA ILE A 214 -0.16 8.19 14.44
C ILE A 214 0.62 8.61 13.17
N MET A 215 1.93 8.85 13.30
CA MET A 215 2.77 9.27 12.19
C MET A 215 3.21 8.11 11.31
N SER A 216 3.65 7.00 11.92
CA SER A 216 4.24 5.87 11.18
C SER A 216 3.22 4.95 10.53
N GLY A 217 2.00 4.84 11.09
CA GLY A 217 0.96 3.92 10.64
C GLY A 217 1.37 2.43 10.65
N SER A 218 2.58 2.10 11.12
CA SER A 218 3.15 0.76 11.14
C SER A 218 3.54 0.36 12.54
N SER A 219 2.93 -0.70 13.06
CA SER A 219 3.24 -1.26 14.38
C SER A 219 4.71 -1.67 14.50
N ILE A 220 5.29 -2.27 13.47
CA ILE A 220 6.69 -2.71 13.44
C ILE A 220 7.62 -1.50 13.46
N ALA A 221 7.39 -0.50 12.60
CA ALA A 221 8.21 0.70 12.56
C ALA A 221 8.12 1.45 13.89
N ASN A 222 6.93 1.59 14.46
CA ASN A 222 6.72 2.23 15.75
C ASN A 222 7.47 1.50 16.88
N THR A 223 7.42 0.16 16.92
CA THR A 223 8.17 -0.65 17.91
C THR A 223 9.66 -0.37 17.84
N VAL A 224 10.22 -0.39 16.63
CA VAL A 224 11.67 -0.21 16.44
C VAL A 224 12.06 1.22 16.82
N THR A 225 11.32 2.22 16.33
CA THR A 225 11.66 3.62 16.59
C THR A 225 11.52 3.99 18.07
N THR A 226 10.38 3.72 18.69
CA THR A 226 10.17 4.06 20.11
C THR A 226 10.97 3.19 21.05
N GLY A 227 11.09 1.89 20.75
CA GLY A 227 11.78 0.92 21.59
C GLY A 227 13.27 1.18 21.75
N THR A 228 13.93 1.70 20.73
CA THR A 228 15.37 2.03 20.80
C THR A 228 15.66 3.08 21.85
N PHE A 229 14.74 3.99 22.13
CA PHE A 229 14.89 5.06 23.14
C PHE A 229 14.23 4.69 24.47
N THR A 230 13.01 4.17 24.44
CA THR A 230 12.21 3.96 25.65
C THR A 230 12.68 2.77 26.49
N ILE A 231 13.09 1.67 25.87
CA ILE A 231 13.57 0.48 26.57
C ILE A 231 14.83 0.76 27.40
N PRO A 232 15.92 1.37 26.85
CA PRO A 232 17.07 1.73 27.65
C PRO A 232 16.76 2.68 28.80
N LEU A 233 15.82 3.60 28.58
CA LEU A 233 15.45 4.58 29.58
C LEU A 233 14.65 3.94 30.73
N MET A 234 13.71 3.05 30.44
CA MET A 234 13.01 2.27 31.46
C MET A 234 13.97 1.39 32.27
N LYS A 235 14.97 0.77 31.63
CA LYS A 235 16.02 -0.01 32.33
C LYS A 235 16.83 0.86 33.29
N LYS A 236 17.22 2.07 32.87
CA LYS A 236 17.96 3.03 33.74
C LYS A 236 17.14 3.47 34.95
N THR A 237 15.81 3.44 34.90
CA THR A 237 14.91 3.80 35.99
C THR A 237 14.47 2.59 36.83
N GLY A 238 15.10 1.42 36.66
CA GLY A 238 14.91 0.25 37.51
C GLY A 238 13.91 -0.78 37.02
N PHE A 239 13.37 -0.64 35.80
CA PHE A 239 12.55 -1.69 35.19
C PHE A 239 13.39 -2.90 34.78
N LYS A 240 12.87 -4.12 35.00
CA LYS A 240 13.50 -5.33 34.49
C LYS A 240 13.47 -5.34 32.96
N PRO A 241 14.48 -5.92 32.28
CA PRO A 241 14.53 -5.95 30.81
C PRO A 241 13.27 -6.50 30.14
N GLU A 242 12.70 -7.56 30.75
CA GLU A 242 11.45 -8.19 30.24
C GLU A 242 10.27 -7.24 30.34
N GLN A 243 10.14 -6.51 31.47
CA GLN A 243 9.08 -5.55 31.69
C GLN A 243 9.18 -4.36 30.73
N ALA A 244 10.41 -3.86 30.52
CA ALA A 244 10.63 -2.76 29.57
C ALA A 244 10.28 -3.15 28.14
N GLY A 245 10.63 -4.36 27.71
CA GLY A 245 10.28 -4.89 26.40
C GLY A 245 8.78 -5.13 26.23
N GLN A 246 8.13 -5.74 27.22
CA GLN A 246 6.68 -5.97 27.21
C GLN A 246 5.89 -4.69 27.15
N THR A 247 6.23 -3.68 27.95
CA THR A 247 5.58 -2.36 27.95
C THR A 247 5.62 -1.72 26.57
N ASN A 248 6.74 -1.85 25.86
CA ASN A 248 6.86 -1.30 24.52
C ASN A 248 6.02 -2.07 23.49
N ILE A 249 5.95 -3.41 23.59
CA ILE A 249 5.21 -4.27 22.63
C ILE A 249 3.69 -4.19 22.85
N ILE A 250 3.21 -4.20 24.10
CA ILE A 250 1.77 -4.21 24.42
C ILE A 250 1.07 -2.93 23.97
N ASN A 251 1.79 -1.80 23.93
CA ASN A 251 1.21 -0.50 23.58
C ASN A 251 1.05 -0.26 22.09
N ILE A 252 1.62 -1.11 21.24
CA ILE A 252 1.68 -0.93 19.79
C ILE A 252 0.37 -1.28 19.08
N PRO A 253 -0.35 -2.38 19.40
CA PRO A 253 -1.57 -2.74 18.72
C PRO A 253 -2.70 -1.71 18.85
N HIS A 254 -2.71 -0.94 19.94
CA HIS A 254 -3.80 0.02 20.18
C HIS A 254 -3.69 1.34 19.41
N PHE A 255 -2.51 1.70 18.93
CA PHE A 255 -2.28 2.99 18.26
C PHE A 255 -1.96 2.90 16.77
N SER A 256 -1.83 1.70 16.22
CA SER A 256 -1.48 1.50 14.79
C SER A 256 -2.66 1.11 13.89
N PHE A 257 -3.90 1.11 14.41
CA PHE A 257 -5.12 0.71 13.67
C PHE A 257 -6.15 1.82 13.49
N TYR A 258 -5.79 3.08 13.75
CA TYR A 258 -6.68 4.21 13.51
C TYR A 258 -6.02 5.25 12.62
#